data_e7faca029380fc7b8d6e02fe5071a5f4
#
_entry.id   e7faca029380fc7b8d6e02fe5071a5f4
#
_cell.length_a   1.000
_cell.length_b   1.000
_cell.length_c   1.000
_cell.angle_alpha   90.00
_cell.angle_beta   90.00
_cell.angle_gamma   90.00
#
_symmetry.space_group_name_H-M   'P 1'
#
loop_
_entity.id
_entity.type
_entity.pdbx_description
1 polymer ?
#
loop_
_entity_poly.entity_id
_entity_poly.type
_entity_poly.pdbx_seq_one_letter_code
_entity_poly.pdbx_strand_id
1 'polypeptide(L)'
;MRLLLPILVAFLLALASGQNPPAPARPGAAPVTVEQTCAPLGSVHTRTTLYFGLSEQGHKVSEAAWQSFLQREVTPRFPEGLTVWQADGQWRRADGRIGRERAKVLLLVHEQNAALGPAITAIVQSYKHLFHQESVLWETAPVCAAF
;
A
#
# COMPACT_ATOMS: atom_id res chain seq x y z
N MET A 1 5.65 -88.09 -0.95
CA MET A 1 4.88 -87.01 -1.56
C MET A 1 5.42 -85.67 -1.01
N ARG A 2 6.36 -85.07 -1.69
CA ARG A 2 7.09 -83.83 -1.25
C ARG A 2 6.45 -82.63 -1.93
N LEU A 3 5.82 -81.74 -1.13
CA LEU A 3 5.34 -80.45 -1.59
C LEU A 3 6.51 -79.47 -1.60
N LEU A 4 6.81 -78.91 -2.76
CA LEU A 4 7.74 -77.82 -2.95
C LEU A 4 6.95 -76.51 -2.90
N LEU A 5 7.31 -75.63 -1.94
CA LEU A 5 6.79 -74.27 -1.79
C LEU A 5 7.70 -73.29 -2.60
N PRO A 6 7.19 -72.49 -3.49
CA PRO A 6 8.02 -71.47 -4.15
C PRO A 6 8.15 -70.23 -3.24
N ILE A 7 9.37 -69.79 -3.02
CA ILE A 7 9.74 -68.54 -2.34
C ILE A 7 9.56 -67.40 -3.34
N LEU A 8 8.61 -66.53 -3.04
CA LEU A 8 8.37 -65.29 -3.77
C LEU A 8 9.33 -64.21 -3.20
N VAL A 9 10.38 -63.91 -4.00
CA VAL A 9 11.28 -62.78 -3.68
C VAL A 9 10.67 -61.49 -4.23
N ALA A 10 10.15 -60.63 -3.34
CA ALA A 10 9.67 -59.29 -3.69
C ALA A 10 10.85 -58.32 -3.77
N PHE A 11 11.15 -57.88 -4.96
CA PHE A 11 12.12 -56.80 -5.22
C PHE A 11 11.48 -55.47 -4.94
N LEU A 12 11.81 -54.85 -3.78
CA LEU A 12 11.44 -53.46 -3.48
C LEU A 12 12.39 -52.52 -4.30
N LEU A 13 11.88 -51.90 -5.33
CA LEU A 13 12.55 -50.75 -5.97
C LEU A 13 12.38 -49.53 -5.06
N ALA A 14 13.44 -49.13 -4.36
CA ALA A 14 13.52 -47.87 -3.67
C ALA A 14 13.76 -46.75 -4.71
N LEU A 15 12.73 -45.97 -5.01
CA LEU A 15 12.86 -44.70 -5.75
C LEU A 15 13.61 -43.71 -4.87
N ALA A 16 14.91 -43.56 -5.08
CA ALA A 16 15.70 -42.48 -4.49
C ALA A 16 15.26 -41.16 -5.11
N SER A 17 14.45 -40.40 -4.35
CA SER A 17 14.14 -39.01 -4.66
C SER A 17 15.43 -38.19 -4.54
N GLY A 18 16.05 -37.87 -5.67
CA GLY A 18 17.20 -36.99 -5.73
C GLY A 18 16.82 -35.57 -5.30
N GLN A 19 16.89 -35.30 -4.00
CA GLN A 19 16.83 -33.92 -3.50
C GLN A 19 18.21 -33.32 -3.77
N ASN A 20 18.27 -32.40 -4.75
CA ASN A 20 19.43 -31.56 -4.91
C ASN A 20 19.65 -30.77 -3.61
N PRO A 21 20.84 -30.79 -3.01
CA PRO A 21 21.13 -29.94 -1.87
C PRO A 21 20.92 -28.48 -2.24
N PRO A 22 20.36 -27.63 -1.34
CA PRO A 22 20.21 -26.22 -1.59
C PRO A 22 21.58 -25.62 -1.95
N ALA A 23 21.60 -24.82 -3.01
CA ALA A 23 22.81 -24.14 -3.45
C ALA A 23 23.40 -23.35 -2.25
N PRO A 24 24.73 -23.36 -2.08
CA PRO A 24 25.36 -22.60 -0.99
C PRO A 24 24.97 -21.14 -1.12
N ALA A 25 24.45 -20.55 -0.02
CA ALA A 25 24.16 -19.14 0.07
C ALA A 25 25.44 -18.35 -0.28
N ARG A 26 25.34 -17.43 -1.23
CA ARG A 26 26.47 -16.55 -1.58
C ARG A 26 26.86 -15.76 -0.34
N PRO A 27 28.17 -15.74 0.06
CA PRO A 27 28.58 -14.96 1.20
C PRO A 27 28.33 -13.49 0.93
N GLY A 28 27.43 -12.88 1.72
CA GLY A 28 27.52 -11.51 2.18
C GLY A 28 27.40 -10.38 1.17
N ALA A 29 26.22 -10.20 0.54
CA ALA A 29 25.80 -8.83 0.34
C ALA A 29 25.06 -8.40 1.62
N ALA A 30 25.61 -7.45 2.37
CA ALA A 30 24.89 -6.83 3.47
C ALA A 30 23.55 -6.29 2.92
N PRO A 31 22.43 -6.40 3.67
CA PRO A 31 21.16 -5.85 3.20
C PRO A 31 21.36 -4.35 2.96
N VAL A 32 21.14 -3.91 1.71
CA VAL A 32 21.18 -2.49 1.36
C VAL A 32 19.98 -1.83 2.04
N THR A 33 20.24 -0.91 2.96
CA THR A 33 19.17 -0.13 3.61
C THR A 33 18.59 0.88 2.59
N VAL A 34 17.32 1.23 2.73
CA VAL A 34 16.69 2.26 1.88
C VAL A 34 17.46 3.58 1.94
N GLU A 35 18.06 3.88 3.09
CA GLU A 35 18.88 5.06 3.34
C GLU A 35 20.15 5.10 2.49
N GLN A 36 20.86 3.96 2.36
CA GLN A 36 22.03 3.82 1.48
C GLN A 36 21.67 3.95 -0.01
N THR A 37 20.44 3.62 -0.39
CA THR A 37 19.96 3.72 -1.77
C THR A 37 19.61 5.17 -2.15
N CYS A 38 19.23 6.03 -1.19
CA CYS A 38 18.87 7.41 -1.46
C CYS A 38 20.07 8.34 -1.69
N ALA A 39 21.22 8.06 -1.09
CA ALA A 39 22.43 8.86 -1.35
C ALA A 39 23.01 8.55 -2.75
N PRO A 40 23.36 9.54 -3.59
CA PRO A 40 23.38 10.99 -3.36
C PRO A 40 22.09 11.72 -3.81
N LEU A 41 21.02 11.03 -4.13
CA LEU A 41 19.79 11.59 -4.75
C LEU A 41 18.91 12.37 -3.77
N GLY A 42 19.16 12.28 -2.46
CA GLY A 42 18.36 12.92 -1.43
C GLY A 42 18.37 12.12 -0.13
N SER A 43 17.39 12.38 0.72
CA SER A 43 17.16 11.64 1.97
C SER A 43 15.89 10.79 1.88
N VAL A 44 15.75 9.85 2.83
CA VAL A 44 14.54 9.02 2.93
C VAL A 44 13.40 9.85 3.51
N HIS A 45 12.31 9.93 2.77
CA HIS A 45 11.05 10.54 3.18
C HIS A 45 9.92 9.51 3.09
N THR A 46 8.77 9.86 3.62
CA THR A 46 7.54 9.09 3.42
C THR A 46 6.66 9.81 2.40
N ARG A 47 6.28 9.10 1.34
CA ARG A 47 5.20 9.52 0.47
C ARG A 47 3.88 8.95 1.01
N THR A 48 2.92 9.83 1.25
CA THR A 48 1.53 9.46 1.56
C THR A 48 0.63 9.93 0.44
N THR A 49 -0.19 9.04 -0.09
CA THR A 49 -1.19 9.38 -1.12
C THR A 49 -2.58 9.05 -0.59
N LEU A 50 -3.50 10.01 -0.68
CA LEU A 50 -4.89 9.86 -0.26
C LEU A 50 -5.82 10.07 -1.46
N TYR A 51 -6.88 9.26 -1.54
CA TYR A 51 -7.84 9.26 -2.64
C TYR A 51 -9.20 9.62 -2.09
N PHE A 52 -9.67 10.83 -2.41
CA PHE A 52 -10.91 11.41 -1.91
C PHE A 52 -11.99 11.36 -2.98
N GLY A 53 -13.00 10.53 -2.80
CA GLY A 53 -14.17 10.49 -3.66
C GLY A 53 -14.94 11.81 -3.61
N LEU A 54 -15.45 12.26 -4.75
CA LEU A 54 -16.16 13.54 -4.87
C LEU A 54 -17.69 13.37 -4.90
N SER A 55 -18.20 12.16 -4.72
CA SER A 55 -19.64 11.92 -4.69
C SER A 55 -19.98 10.69 -3.85
N GLU A 56 -20.95 10.82 -2.96
CA GLU A 56 -21.50 9.72 -2.19
C GLU A 56 -22.99 9.94 -1.95
N GLN A 57 -23.81 8.91 -2.17
CA GLN A 57 -25.27 8.91 -1.91
C GLN A 57 -26.02 10.14 -2.47
N GLY A 58 -25.62 10.62 -3.67
CA GLY A 58 -26.21 11.81 -4.31
C GLY A 58 -25.61 13.15 -3.87
N HIS A 59 -24.77 13.17 -2.85
CA HIS A 59 -24.02 14.37 -2.44
C HIS A 59 -22.75 14.51 -3.28
N LYS A 60 -22.47 15.73 -3.76
CA LYS A 60 -21.28 16.06 -4.53
C LYS A 60 -20.42 17.04 -3.77
N VAL A 61 -19.12 16.78 -3.72
CA VAL A 61 -18.13 17.72 -3.19
C VAL A 61 -17.81 18.73 -4.28
N SER A 62 -18.17 20.01 -4.06
CA SER A 62 -17.85 21.08 -4.97
C SER A 62 -16.36 21.47 -4.88
N GLU A 63 -15.83 22.11 -5.92
CA GLU A 63 -14.44 22.61 -5.89
C GLU A 63 -14.21 23.59 -4.74
N ALA A 64 -15.17 24.47 -4.45
CA ALA A 64 -15.06 25.41 -3.33
C ALA A 64 -15.02 24.70 -1.97
N ALA A 65 -15.83 23.66 -1.79
CA ALA A 65 -15.81 22.84 -0.56
C ALA A 65 -14.48 22.08 -0.42
N TRP A 66 -13.97 21.54 -1.52
CA TRP A 66 -12.65 20.89 -1.54
C TRP A 66 -11.52 21.85 -1.16
N GLN A 67 -11.48 23.05 -1.77
CA GLN A 67 -10.48 24.07 -1.45
C GLN A 67 -10.54 24.51 0.02
N SER A 68 -11.76 24.68 0.55
CA SER A 68 -11.97 24.98 1.96
C SER A 68 -11.46 23.87 2.88
N PHE A 69 -11.66 22.60 2.51
CA PHE A 69 -11.14 21.45 3.22
C PHE A 69 -9.61 21.43 3.21
N LEU A 70 -8.97 21.60 2.04
CA LEU A 70 -7.51 21.69 1.95
C LEU A 70 -6.96 22.76 2.88
N GLN A 71 -7.53 23.97 2.83
CA GLN A 71 -7.06 25.11 3.59
C GLN A 71 -7.21 24.92 5.12
N ARG A 72 -8.27 24.27 5.57
CA ARG A 72 -8.58 24.16 7.00
C ARG A 72 -8.02 22.89 7.63
N GLU A 73 -7.98 21.79 6.89
CA GLU A 73 -7.67 20.48 7.45
C GLU A 73 -6.30 19.96 7.02
N VAL A 74 -5.89 20.21 5.78
CA VAL A 74 -4.66 19.62 5.25
C VAL A 74 -3.49 20.57 5.42
N THR A 75 -3.58 21.79 4.89
CA THR A 75 -2.48 22.76 4.89
C THR A 75 -1.90 23.05 6.27
N PRO A 76 -2.70 23.19 7.36
CA PRO A 76 -2.12 23.43 8.68
C PRO A 76 -1.32 22.27 9.26
N ARG A 77 -1.56 21.06 8.75
CA ARG A 77 -0.86 19.83 9.18
C ARG A 77 0.33 19.48 8.31
N PHE A 78 0.32 19.97 7.07
CA PHE A 78 1.38 19.74 6.07
C PHE A 78 1.74 21.06 5.36
N PRO A 79 2.30 22.03 6.09
CA PRO A 79 2.59 23.37 5.54
C PRO A 79 3.74 23.37 4.53
N GLU A 80 4.63 22.36 4.55
CA GLU A 80 5.78 22.26 3.66
C GLU A 80 5.38 22.00 2.20
N GLY A 81 4.20 21.46 1.98
CA GLY A 81 3.68 21.28 0.63
C GLY A 81 2.79 20.09 0.44
N LEU A 82 1.99 20.19 -0.60
CA LEU A 82 1.09 19.16 -1.06
C LEU A 82 0.89 19.27 -2.58
N THR A 83 0.55 18.17 -3.21
CA THR A 83 0.18 18.15 -4.63
C THR A 83 -1.18 17.49 -4.78
N VAL A 84 -2.06 18.10 -5.58
CA VAL A 84 -3.40 17.58 -5.86
C VAL A 84 -3.62 17.46 -7.34
N TRP A 85 -4.21 16.34 -7.76
CA TRP A 85 -4.74 16.19 -9.11
C TRP A 85 -6.10 15.52 -9.08
N GLN A 86 -6.81 15.59 -10.20
CA GLN A 86 -8.09 14.95 -10.38
C GLN A 86 -7.93 13.60 -11.03
N ALA A 87 -8.70 12.62 -10.57
CA ALA A 87 -8.73 11.26 -11.09
C ALA A 87 -10.17 10.76 -11.21
N ASP A 88 -10.34 9.69 -11.97
CA ASP A 88 -11.57 8.91 -12.01
C ASP A 88 -11.33 7.58 -11.29
N GLY A 89 -12.19 7.26 -10.34
CA GLY A 89 -12.10 6.07 -9.52
C GLY A 89 -13.29 5.13 -9.71
N GLN A 90 -13.05 3.88 -9.45
CA GLN A 90 -14.12 2.90 -9.27
C GLN A 90 -13.76 1.91 -8.17
N TRP A 91 -14.76 1.52 -7.38
CA TRP A 91 -14.59 0.51 -6.33
C TRP A 91 -15.84 -0.32 -6.15
N ARG A 92 -15.70 -1.42 -5.43
CA ARG A 92 -16.85 -2.23 -5.04
C ARG A 92 -17.46 -1.66 -3.77
N ARG A 93 -18.73 -1.26 -3.83
CA ARG A 93 -19.51 -0.80 -2.69
C ARG A 93 -19.89 -1.96 -1.76
N ALA A 94 -20.36 -1.64 -0.57
CA ALA A 94 -20.82 -2.63 0.41
C ALA A 94 -21.96 -3.51 -0.13
N ASP A 95 -22.82 -2.98 -1.03
CA ASP A 95 -23.89 -3.72 -1.70
C ASP A 95 -23.41 -4.61 -2.88
N GLY A 96 -22.10 -4.69 -3.12
CA GLY A 96 -21.47 -5.48 -4.17
C GLY A 96 -21.42 -4.82 -5.55
N ARG A 97 -22.09 -3.70 -5.75
CA ARG A 97 -22.10 -2.97 -7.04
C ARG A 97 -20.82 -2.16 -7.23
N ILE A 98 -20.43 -1.93 -8.48
CA ILE A 98 -19.31 -1.06 -8.81
C ILE A 98 -19.77 0.40 -8.79
N GLY A 99 -19.24 1.17 -7.86
CA GLY A 99 -19.31 2.62 -7.85
C GLY A 99 -18.27 3.23 -8.79
N ARG A 100 -18.65 4.30 -9.49
CA ARG A 100 -17.71 5.12 -10.28
C ARG A 100 -17.91 6.55 -9.89
N GLU A 101 -16.80 7.24 -9.65
CA GLU A 101 -16.84 8.66 -9.30
C GLU A 101 -15.54 9.37 -9.67
N ARG A 102 -15.63 10.69 -9.74
CA ARG A 102 -14.44 11.54 -9.77
C ARG A 102 -13.80 11.57 -8.38
N ALA A 103 -12.50 11.67 -8.34
CA ALA A 103 -11.73 11.74 -7.11
C ALA A 103 -10.70 12.87 -7.15
N LYS A 104 -10.33 13.37 -5.98
CA LYS A 104 -9.10 14.14 -5.79
C LYS A 104 -8.05 13.23 -5.18
N VAL A 105 -6.85 13.27 -5.74
CA VAL A 105 -5.70 12.57 -5.20
C VAL A 105 -4.78 13.60 -4.58
N LEU A 106 -4.49 13.42 -3.30
CA LEU A 106 -3.58 14.27 -2.53
C LEU A 106 -2.29 13.52 -2.28
N LEU A 107 -1.18 14.08 -2.73
CA LEU A 107 0.17 13.59 -2.48
C LEU A 107 0.85 14.48 -1.44
N LEU A 108 1.43 13.85 -0.44
CA LEU A 108 2.28 14.44 0.58
C LEU A 108 3.64 13.72 0.55
N VAL A 109 4.72 14.49 0.59
CA VAL A 109 6.06 13.96 0.87
C VAL A 109 6.56 14.63 2.13
N HIS A 110 6.85 13.83 3.16
CA HIS A 110 7.15 14.34 4.49
C HIS A 110 8.21 13.48 5.18
N GLU A 111 8.85 14.01 6.21
CA GLU A 111 9.76 13.26 7.05
C GLU A 111 9.04 12.10 7.76
N GLN A 112 9.80 11.09 8.19
CA GLN A 112 9.28 10.03 9.05
C GLN A 112 9.11 10.56 10.47
N ASN A 113 7.87 10.87 10.84
CA ASN A 113 7.52 11.39 12.15
C ASN A 113 6.29 10.66 12.70
N ALA A 114 6.38 10.18 13.94
CA ALA A 114 5.31 9.46 14.61
C ALA A 114 4.00 10.29 14.76
N ALA A 115 4.09 11.63 14.81
CA ALA A 115 2.93 12.51 14.88
C ALA A 115 2.11 12.57 13.58
N LEU A 116 2.69 12.17 12.45
CA LEU A 116 2.03 12.31 11.14
C LEU A 116 0.95 11.26 10.90
N GLY A 117 1.07 10.07 11.47
CA GLY A 117 0.00 9.07 11.44
C GLY A 117 -1.33 9.59 12.01
N PRO A 118 -1.35 10.12 13.23
CA PRO A 118 -2.52 10.82 13.79
C PRO A 118 -3.01 11.99 12.94
N ALA A 119 -2.12 12.79 12.33
CA ALA A 119 -2.50 13.91 11.47
C ALA A 119 -3.23 13.45 10.21
N ILE A 120 -2.73 12.40 9.54
CA ILE A 120 -3.36 11.79 8.37
C ILE A 120 -4.72 11.19 8.76
N THR A 121 -4.79 10.48 9.90
CA THR A 121 -6.05 9.94 10.41
C THR A 121 -7.08 11.04 10.64
N ALA A 122 -6.68 12.17 11.22
CA ALA A 122 -7.58 13.31 11.43
C ALA A 122 -8.11 13.90 10.12
N ILE A 123 -7.26 14.04 9.10
CA ILE A 123 -7.66 14.48 7.75
C ILE A 123 -8.71 13.54 7.16
N VAL A 124 -8.47 12.22 7.22
CA VAL A 124 -9.40 11.21 6.70
C VAL A 124 -10.73 11.25 7.42
N GLN A 125 -10.73 11.31 8.76
CA GLN A 125 -11.97 11.36 9.55
C GLN A 125 -12.75 12.66 9.32
N SER A 126 -12.06 13.81 9.23
CA SER A 126 -12.69 15.10 8.90
C SER A 126 -13.37 15.03 7.52
N TYR A 127 -12.69 14.49 6.50
CA TYR A 127 -13.27 14.36 5.16
C TYR A 127 -14.51 13.47 5.17
N LYS A 128 -14.43 12.29 5.77
CA LYS A 128 -15.56 11.36 5.88
C LYS A 128 -16.76 12.00 6.57
N HIS A 129 -16.52 12.72 7.64
CA HIS A 129 -17.60 13.41 8.38
C HIS A 129 -18.21 14.56 7.58
N LEU A 130 -17.39 15.44 6.99
CA LEU A 130 -17.86 16.65 6.28
C LEU A 130 -18.61 16.32 4.98
N PHE A 131 -18.19 15.26 4.29
CA PHE A 131 -18.71 14.93 2.95
C PHE A 131 -19.45 13.60 2.90
N HIS A 132 -19.78 13.01 4.05
CA HIS A 132 -20.53 11.76 4.19
C HIS A 132 -19.91 10.59 3.41
N GLN A 133 -18.58 10.57 3.31
CA GLN A 133 -17.88 9.53 2.57
C GLN A 133 -17.76 8.24 3.37
N GLU A 134 -17.98 7.10 2.72
CA GLU A 134 -17.86 5.78 3.32
C GLU A 134 -16.41 5.48 3.69
N SER A 135 -15.47 5.80 2.80
CA SER A 135 -14.05 5.53 2.99
C SER A 135 -13.16 6.53 2.25
N VAL A 136 -11.90 6.61 2.67
CA VAL A 136 -10.81 7.26 1.96
C VAL A 136 -9.68 6.25 1.89
N LEU A 137 -9.28 5.87 0.68
CA LEU A 137 -8.08 5.05 0.49
C LEU A 137 -6.86 5.90 0.78
N TRP A 138 -5.93 5.38 1.57
CA TRP A 138 -4.59 5.94 1.67
C TRP A 138 -3.53 4.86 1.53
N GLU A 139 -2.38 5.25 1.03
CA GLU A 139 -1.18 4.42 0.96
C GLU A 139 0.04 5.21 1.40
N THR A 140 1.04 4.52 1.92
CA THR A 140 2.34 5.11 2.28
C THR A 140 3.48 4.26 1.74
N ALA A 141 4.57 4.93 1.32
CA ALA A 141 5.78 4.26 0.90
C ALA A 141 7.01 5.12 1.22
N PRO A 142 8.16 4.51 1.56
CA PRO A 142 9.41 5.22 1.61
C PRO A 142 9.82 5.65 0.21
N VAL A 143 10.33 6.88 0.08
CA VAL A 143 10.83 7.45 -1.16
C VAL A 143 12.13 8.21 -0.92
N CYS A 144 12.99 8.30 -1.93
CA CYS A 144 14.09 9.26 -1.92
C CYS A 144 13.55 10.61 -2.40
N ALA A 145 13.73 11.65 -1.61
CA ALA A 145 13.35 13.01 -1.98
C ALA A 145 14.45 14.01 -1.66
N ALA A 146 14.54 15.06 -2.47
CA ALA A 146 15.37 16.24 -2.27
C ALA A 146 14.53 17.49 -2.54
N PHE A 147 14.74 18.54 -1.75
CA PHE A 147 14.06 19.82 -1.83
C PHE A 147 15.07 20.95 -2.01
#